data_1deb643db554a3ef91b4b4af6b3fd34a
#
_entry.id   1deb643db554a3ef91b4b4af6b3fd34a
#
_cell.length_a   1.000
_cell.length_b   1.000
_cell.length_c   1.000
_cell.angle_alpha   90.00
_cell.angle_beta   90.00
_cell.angle_gamma   90.00
#
_symmetry.space_group_name_H-M   'P 1'
#
loop_
_entity.id
_entity.type
_entity.pdbx_description
1 polymer ?
#
loop_
_entity_poly.entity_id
_entity_poly.type
_entity_poly.pdbx_seq_one_letter_code
_entity_poly.pdbx_strand_id
1 'polypeptide(L)'
;MGTITINGKKVEFTDEKNVLTIIRKAGIDMPTLCYHSELSTFGACRLCTVENDRGQCFASCSEEPRDGMVIYTHTERLRRHRKLIVELLLAAHCRDCTTCMKSGECVLQDLAHKMGVREVRFQDYKEHKPVDYSSPSIVRDPNKCILCGNCVRVCSEIQGVGVLGFAHRGTDAEVTPAFNKKLSQTACVSCGQCRVYCPTDALTIRTHLDEVYAALGDPNTRVIAQIAPAVRVAVGDAFGLPNGENAMGKTVAALHAMGFDEVFDTSYSADLTVMEESAEFLDRVHNGGKLPLLTSCCPAWVKFVDNEFPEMKENVSTCRSPQGMFSAVIKDYYRDPAHSEGKKTFVVSIMPCTAKKMEAVRPNSFTHGEQDTDIVLTTTELTRMIKNFGIAFDKIEPEACDMPFGLSSGGGVIFGVTGGVTEAVLRRLATDHNSATLNAIAACGIRGEEGIKEATISYNGMDVNICVVSGLANARKVMEQVRSGEKQYHLIEVMACRRGCIMGGGQPIPAGPRHKAARAQGLYKADKDRILRKSDENPLMDVFYNGYFKGKAHELLHNHE
;
A
#
# COMPACT_ATOMS: atom_id res chain seq x y z
N MET A 1 -23.52 -25.58 -10.26
CA MET A 1 -23.62 -25.19 -11.68
C MET A 1 -25.05 -24.95 -12.06
N GLY A 2 -25.34 -23.91 -12.78
CA GLY A 2 -26.70 -23.58 -13.22
C GLY A 2 -26.66 -22.49 -14.29
N THR A 3 -27.85 -22.07 -14.72
CA THR A 3 -28.03 -21.04 -15.75
C THR A 3 -28.94 -19.94 -15.26
N ILE A 4 -28.56 -18.70 -15.39
CA ILE A 4 -29.40 -17.51 -15.14
C ILE A 4 -29.70 -16.82 -16.47
N THR A 5 -30.92 -16.35 -16.65
CA THR A 5 -31.29 -15.51 -17.80
C THR A 5 -31.19 -14.05 -17.39
N ILE A 6 -30.25 -13.30 -18.03
CA ILE A 6 -30.02 -11.89 -17.78
C ILE A 6 -30.43 -11.08 -19.00
N ASN A 7 -31.44 -10.23 -18.89
CA ASN A 7 -31.97 -9.42 -20.01
C ASN A 7 -32.29 -10.28 -21.25
N GLY A 8 -32.81 -11.47 -21.06
CA GLY A 8 -33.15 -12.43 -22.14
C GLY A 8 -31.99 -13.31 -22.62
N LYS A 9 -30.75 -13.12 -22.14
CA LYS A 9 -29.60 -13.96 -22.49
C LYS A 9 -29.27 -14.96 -21.39
N LYS A 10 -29.07 -16.23 -21.73
CA LYS A 10 -28.63 -17.27 -20.79
C LYS A 10 -27.15 -17.12 -20.48
N VAL A 11 -26.81 -17.16 -19.20
CA VAL A 11 -25.44 -17.06 -18.66
C VAL A 11 -25.24 -18.22 -17.67
N GLU A 12 -24.23 -19.03 -17.91
CA GLU A 12 -23.86 -20.14 -17.02
C GLU A 12 -23.07 -19.64 -15.81
N PHE A 13 -23.29 -20.27 -14.68
CA PHE A 13 -22.53 -20.03 -13.45
C PHE A 13 -22.10 -21.35 -12.80
N THR A 14 -21.02 -21.30 -12.02
CA THR A 14 -20.44 -22.47 -11.34
C THR A 14 -20.44 -22.29 -9.83
N ASP A 15 -19.61 -21.40 -9.32
CA ASP A 15 -19.30 -21.16 -7.92
C ASP A 15 -19.39 -19.67 -7.51
N GLU A 16 -19.94 -18.85 -8.40
CA GLU A 16 -20.10 -17.42 -8.12
C GLU A 16 -20.99 -17.20 -6.90
N LYS A 17 -20.47 -16.47 -5.90
CA LYS A 17 -21.11 -16.27 -4.59
C LYS A 17 -22.39 -15.42 -4.63
N ASN A 18 -22.56 -14.62 -5.67
CA ASN A 18 -23.71 -13.73 -5.79
C ASN A 18 -24.04 -13.40 -7.26
N VAL A 19 -25.27 -12.99 -7.49
CA VAL A 19 -25.82 -12.62 -8.80
C VAL A 19 -25.04 -11.48 -9.45
N LEU A 20 -24.51 -10.51 -8.67
CA LEU A 20 -23.72 -9.38 -9.19
C LEU A 20 -22.46 -9.85 -9.94
N THR A 21 -21.79 -10.87 -9.42
CA THR A 21 -20.58 -11.42 -10.06
C THR A 21 -20.90 -11.98 -11.44
N ILE A 22 -22.04 -12.69 -11.58
CA ILE A 22 -22.48 -13.25 -12.85
C ILE A 22 -22.87 -12.15 -13.85
N ILE A 23 -23.57 -11.09 -13.37
CA ILE A 23 -23.91 -9.92 -14.20
C ILE A 23 -22.65 -9.28 -14.78
N ARG A 24 -21.62 -9.10 -13.94
CA ARG A 24 -20.33 -8.52 -14.38
C ARG A 24 -19.56 -9.46 -15.33
N LYS A 25 -19.60 -10.77 -15.09
CA LYS A 25 -19.05 -11.80 -15.98
C LYS A 25 -19.72 -11.76 -17.37
N ALA A 26 -21.01 -11.45 -17.41
CA ALA A 26 -21.76 -11.25 -18.67
C ALA A 26 -21.44 -9.91 -19.39
N GLY A 27 -20.47 -9.13 -18.91
CA GLY A 27 -20.05 -7.85 -19.51
C GLY A 27 -20.95 -6.65 -19.20
N ILE A 28 -21.85 -6.78 -18.21
CA ILE A 28 -22.75 -5.69 -17.82
C ILE A 28 -22.11 -4.87 -16.70
N ASP A 29 -21.89 -3.57 -16.92
CA ASP A 29 -21.38 -2.61 -15.92
C ASP A 29 -22.47 -2.29 -14.90
N MET A 30 -22.56 -3.11 -13.84
CA MET A 30 -23.50 -2.94 -12.75
C MET A 30 -22.88 -2.04 -11.67
N PRO A 31 -23.48 -0.83 -11.41
CA PRO A 31 -22.94 0.12 -10.46
C PRO A 31 -23.03 -0.37 -9.01
N THR A 32 -21.98 -0.10 -8.24
CA THR A 32 -21.94 -0.34 -6.80
C THR A 32 -21.08 0.71 -6.09
N LEU A 33 -21.39 1.02 -4.83
CA LEU A 33 -20.57 1.88 -3.96
C LEU A 33 -20.14 1.15 -2.68
N CYS A 34 -20.97 0.21 -2.18
CA CYS A 34 -20.70 -0.50 -0.93
C CYS A 34 -20.20 -1.94 -1.12
N TYR A 35 -20.12 -2.45 -2.34
CA TYR A 35 -19.64 -3.81 -2.63
C TYR A 35 -18.18 -3.80 -3.06
N HIS A 36 -17.41 -4.70 -2.46
CA HIS A 36 -16.07 -5.03 -2.89
C HIS A 36 -15.86 -6.55 -2.76
N SER A 37 -15.23 -7.18 -3.78
CA SER A 37 -15.07 -8.64 -3.84
C SER A 37 -14.23 -9.24 -2.70
N GLU A 38 -13.38 -8.43 -2.07
CA GLU A 38 -12.50 -8.85 -0.97
C GLU A 38 -13.08 -8.55 0.43
N LEU A 39 -14.29 -7.98 0.51
CA LEU A 39 -14.98 -7.64 1.76
C LEU A 39 -16.30 -8.41 1.88
N SER A 40 -16.80 -8.54 3.10
CA SER A 40 -18.15 -9.07 3.35
C SER A 40 -19.21 -8.25 2.62
N THR A 41 -20.34 -8.85 2.32
CA THR A 41 -21.46 -8.17 1.66
C THR A 41 -22.19 -7.27 2.64
N PHE A 42 -22.42 -6.00 2.26
CA PHE A 42 -23.09 -5.01 3.11
C PHE A 42 -24.49 -4.62 2.61
N GLY A 43 -24.68 -4.52 1.27
CA GLY A 43 -25.98 -4.29 0.65
C GLY A 43 -26.60 -2.89 0.88
N ALA A 44 -25.86 -1.91 1.41
CA ALA A 44 -26.40 -0.61 1.83
C ALA A 44 -26.76 0.34 0.68
N CYS A 45 -25.94 0.40 -0.39
CA CYS A 45 -26.12 1.43 -1.43
C CYS A 45 -27.27 1.18 -2.40
N ARG A 46 -27.73 -0.05 -2.52
CA ARG A 46 -28.84 -0.49 -3.39
C ARG A 46 -28.70 -0.17 -4.90
N LEU A 47 -27.55 0.30 -5.35
CA LEU A 47 -27.31 0.60 -6.78
C LEU A 47 -27.31 -0.65 -7.65
N CYS A 48 -26.92 -1.80 -7.10
CA CYS A 48 -26.91 -3.09 -7.80
C CYS A 48 -28.30 -3.77 -7.87
N THR A 49 -29.38 -3.06 -7.55
CA THR A 49 -30.75 -3.61 -7.60
C THR A 49 -31.09 -4.07 -9.01
N VAL A 50 -31.64 -5.29 -9.08
CA VAL A 50 -32.18 -5.93 -10.29
C VAL A 50 -33.66 -6.26 -10.06
N GLU A 51 -34.38 -6.59 -11.14
CA GLU A 51 -35.79 -6.95 -11.10
C GLU A 51 -35.97 -8.38 -11.67
N ASN A 52 -36.76 -9.22 -11.04
CA ASN A 52 -37.08 -10.54 -11.56
C ASN A 52 -38.29 -10.50 -12.53
N ASP A 53 -38.62 -11.64 -13.12
CA ASP A 53 -39.76 -11.83 -14.03
C ASP A 53 -41.13 -11.52 -13.39
N ARG A 54 -41.21 -11.48 -12.03
CA ARG A 54 -42.41 -11.13 -11.27
C ARG A 54 -42.46 -9.66 -10.84
N GLY A 55 -41.52 -8.84 -11.30
CA GLY A 55 -41.43 -7.44 -10.95
C GLY A 55 -40.88 -7.15 -9.53
N GLN A 56 -40.29 -8.14 -8.85
CA GLN A 56 -39.69 -7.97 -7.53
C GLN A 56 -38.27 -7.46 -7.67
N CYS A 57 -37.92 -6.44 -6.88
CA CYS A 57 -36.58 -5.83 -6.88
C CYS A 57 -35.74 -6.34 -5.70
N PHE A 58 -34.49 -6.73 -5.96
CA PHE A 58 -33.53 -7.15 -4.93
C PHE A 58 -32.10 -6.70 -5.28
N ALA A 59 -31.23 -6.68 -4.27
CA ALA A 59 -29.84 -6.30 -4.44
C ALA A 59 -29.01 -7.50 -4.92
N SER A 60 -28.50 -7.44 -6.15
CA SER A 60 -27.75 -8.55 -6.77
C SER A 60 -26.45 -8.91 -6.02
N CYS A 61 -25.86 -7.99 -5.25
CA CYS A 61 -24.63 -8.25 -4.48
C CYS A 61 -24.85 -9.16 -3.26
N SER A 62 -26.09 -9.29 -2.77
CA SER A 62 -26.46 -10.07 -1.59
C SER A 62 -27.35 -11.27 -1.89
N GLU A 63 -27.70 -11.49 -3.16
CA GLU A 63 -28.53 -12.62 -3.57
C GLU A 63 -27.66 -13.73 -4.16
N GLU A 64 -27.88 -14.96 -3.68
CA GLU A 64 -27.23 -16.16 -4.21
C GLU A 64 -27.86 -16.55 -5.55
N PRO A 65 -27.05 -16.99 -6.53
CA PRO A 65 -27.57 -17.43 -7.82
C PRO A 65 -28.32 -18.75 -7.69
N ARG A 66 -29.43 -18.86 -8.40
CA ARG A 66 -30.24 -20.08 -8.50
C ARG A 66 -30.48 -20.45 -9.95
N ASP A 67 -30.48 -21.75 -10.24
CA ASP A 67 -30.75 -22.23 -11.59
C ASP A 67 -32.16 -21.83 -12.05
N GLY A 68 -32.25 -21.41 -13.33
CA GLY A 68 -33.49 -20.93 -13.92
C GLY A 68 -33.90 -19.50 -13.52
N MET A 69 -33.12 -18.77 -12.71
CA MET A 69 -33.45 -17.41 -12.33
C MET A 69 -33.48 -16.48 -13.57
N VAL A 70 -34.52 -15.63 -13.63
CA VAL A 70 -34.65 -14.61 -14.69
C VAL A 70 -34.57 -13.24 -14.06
N ILE A 71 -33.65 -12.39 -14.58
CA ILE A 71 -33.43 -11.05 -14.07
C ILE A 71 -33.26 -10.00 -15.18
N TYR A 72 -33.66 -8.79 -14.85
CA TYR A 72 -33.51 -7.60 -15.66
C TYR A 72 -32.63 -6.58 -14.92
N THR A 73 -31.69 -5.97 -15.63
CA THR A 73 -30.68 -5.06 -15.03
C THR A 73 -30.93 -3.60 -15.34
N HIS A 74 -31.80 -3.26 -16.32
CA HIS A 74 -31.93 -1.89 -16.86
C HIS A 74 -33.35 -1.51 -17.26
N THR A 75 -34.39 -1.99 -16.56
CA THR A 75 -35.76 -1.52 -16.77
C THR A 75 -35.86 -0.03 -16.45
N GLU A 76 -36.91 0.65 -16.97
CA GLU A 76 -37.13 2.06 -16.66
C GLU A 76 -37.25 2.33 -15.16
N ARG A 77 -37.92 1.43 -14.45
CA ARG A 77 -38.06 1.46 -12.99
C ARG A 77 -36.70 1.43 -12.31
N LEU A 78 -35.78 0.56 -12.72
CA LEU A 78 -34.44 0.45 -12.17
C LEU A 78 -33.57 1.67 -12.48
N ARG A 79 -33.72 2.26 -13.67
CA ARG A 79 -33.00 3.50 -14.02
C ARG A 79 -33.45 4.67 -13.13
N ARG A 80 -34.75 4.84 -12.95
CA ARG A 80 -35.30 5.85 -12.03
C ARG A 80 -34.86 5.62 -10.60
N HIS A 81 -34.87 4.38 -10.14
CA HIS A 81 -34.42 3.97 -8.81
C HIS A 81 -32.94 4.35 -8.57
N ARG A 82 -32.04 4.01 -9.49
CA ARG A 82 -30.62 4.35 -9.37
C ARG A 82 -30.36 5.85 -9.41
N LYS A 83 -31.05 6.57 -10.31
CA LYS A 83 -30.94 8.03 -10.38
C LYS A 83 -31.36 8.67 -9.05
N LEU A 84 -32.48 8.21 -8.46
CA LEU A 84 -32.95 8.71 -7.18
C LEU A 84 -31.96 8.44 -6.04
N ILE A 85 -31.36 7.24 -5.99
CA ILE A 85 -30.34 6.90 -5.00
C ILE A 85 -29.12 7.83 -5.13
N VAL A 86 -28.61 8.04 -6.34
CA VAL A 86 -27.45 8.93 -6.58
C VAL A 86 -27.78 10.35 -6.17
N GLU A 87 -28.98 10.84 -6.47
CA GLU A 87 -29.45 12.17 -6.08
C GLU A 87 -29.52 12.33 -4.55
N LEU A 88 -30.04 11.30 -3.83
CA LEU A 88 -30.07 11.29 -2.36
C LEU A 88 -28.66 11.27 -1.75
N LEU A 89 -27.73 10.50 -2.34
CA LEU A 89 -26.35 10.50 -1.90
C LEU A 89 -25.67 11.86 -2.11
N LEU A 90 -25.97 12.54 -3.22
CA LEU A 90 -25.47 13.89 -3.51
C LEU A 90 -26.08 14.94 -2.60
N ALA A 91 -27.33 14.76 -2.15
CA ALA A 91 -27.97 15.66 -1.20
C ALA A 91 -27.23 15.71 0.14
N ALA A 92 -26.71 14.55 0.61
CA ALA A 92 -25.95 14.44 1.85
C ALA A 92 -24.41 14.58 1.67
N HIS A 93 -23.95 14.98 0.49
CA HIS A 93 -22.53 15.14 0.16
C HIS A 93 -22.20 16.62 -0.08
N CYS A 94 -21.02 17.09 0.35
CA CYS A 94 -20.58 18.48 0.24
C CYS A 94 -20.59 19.04 -1.21
N ARG A 95 -20.42 18.20 -2.23
CA ARG A 95 -20.42 18.55 -3.67
C ARG A 95 -19.35 19.55 -4.13
N ASP A 96 -18.32 19.79 -3.32
CA ASP A 96 -17.21 20.70 -3.63
C ASP A 96 -16.19 20.04 -4.58
N CYS A 97 -16.69 19.55 -5.72
CA CYS A 97 -15.89 18.73 -6.65
C CYS A 97 -14.69 19.46 -7.23
N THR A 98 -14.78 20.78 -7.43
CA THR A 98 -13.69 21.60 -8.01
C THR A 98 -12.46 21.69 -7.11
N THR A 99 -12.63 21.57 -5.81
CA THR A 99 -11.56 21.59 -4.81
C THR A 99 -11.26 20.20 -4.23
N CYS A 100 -12.01 19.19 -4.63
CA CYS A 100 -11.88 17.82 -4.14
C CYS A 100 -10.68 17.12 -4.76
N MET A 101 -9.84 16.50 -3.92
CA MET A 101 -8.66 15.75 -4.35
C MET A 101 -8.95 14.53 -5.24
N LYS A 102 -10.21 14.07 -5.24
CA LYS A 102 -10.68 12.94 -6.06
C LYS A 102 -11.50 13.36 -7.28
N SER A 103 -11.52 14.65 -7.61
CA SER A 103 -12.23 15.15 -8.80
C SER A 103 -11.69 14.45 -10.07
N GLY A 104 -12.60 14.01 -10.94
CA GLY A 104 -12.26 13.24 -12.14
C GLY A 104 -12.02 11.74 -11.92
N GLU A 105 -11.80 11.30 -10.65
CA GLU A 105 -11.59 9.88 -10.30
C GLU A 105 -12.63 9.39 -9.26
N CYS A 106 -13.65 10.21 -8.97
CA CYS A 106 -14.66 9.92 -7.95
C CYS A 106 -15.79 9.06 -8.52
N VAL A 107 -16.01 7.87 -7.92
CA VAL A 107 -17.08 6.95 -8.36
C VAL A 107 -18.47 7.59 -8.23
N LEU A 108 -18.72 8.41 -7.20
CA LEU A 108 -19.99 9.10 -7.04
C LEU A 108 -20.20 10.17 -8.13
N GLN A 109 -19.15 10.91 -8.48
CA GLN A 109 -19.18 11.91 -9.56
C GLN A 109 -19.46 11.25 -10.91
N ASP A 110 -18.78 10.15 -11.22
CA ASP A 110 -19.00 9.37 -12.44
C ASP A 110 -20.42 8.81 -12.52
N LEU A 111 -20.96 8.27 -11.41
CA LEU A 111 -22.33 7.79 -11.35
C LEU A 111 -23.35 8.93 -11.53
N ALA A 112 -23.12 10.09 -10.95
CA ALA A 112 -23.98 11.26 -11.15
C ALA A 112 -24.06 11.67 -12.63
N HIS A 113 -22.91 11.68 -13.31
CA HIS A 113 -22.83 11.96 -14.74
C HIS A 113 -23.54 10.87 -15.56
N LYS A 114 -23.23 9.57 -15.33
CA LYS A 114 -23.83 8.43 -16.03
C LYS A 114 -25.36 8.37 -15.87
N MET A 115 -25.89 8.72 -14.70
CA MET A 115 -27.33 8.72 -14.41
C MET A 115 -28.03 10.01 -14.83
N GLY A 116 -27.30 10.98 -15.35
CA GLY A 116 -27.86 12.26 -15.81
C GLY A 116 -28.48 13.08 -14.67
N VAL A 117 -27.86 13.06 -13.48
CA VAL A 117 -28.28 13.90 -12.35
C VAL A 117 -27.70 15.30 -12.59
N ARG A 118 -28.56 16.27 -12.89
CA ARG A 118 -28.17 17.67 -13.13
C ARG A 118 -28.60 18.61 -12.01
N GLU A 119 -29.59 18.18 -11.23
CA GLU A 119 -30.16 18.91 -10.12
C GLU A 119 -30.34 17.97 -8.93
N VAL A 120 -30.11 18.47 -7.73
CA VAL A 120 -30.36 17.78 -6.47
C VAL A 120 -31.58 18.41 -5.82
N ARG A 121 -32.71 17.70 -5.90
CA ARG A 121 -34.04 18.19 -5.41
C ARG A 121 -34.19 18.10 -3.89
N PHE A 122 -33.35 17.29 -3.22
CA PHE A 122 -33.46 17.03 -1.80
C PHE A 122 -32.61 18.02 -1.01
N GLN A 123 -33.16 18.50 0.11
CA GLN A 123 -32.46 19.38 1.03
C GLN A 123 -31.44 18.56 1.84
N ASP A 124 -30.27 19.12 2.08
CA ASP A 124 -29.29 18.56 3.01
C ASP A 124 -29.70 18.92 4.45
N TYR A 125 -29.87 17.90 5.28
CA TYR A 125 -30.11 18.03 6.72
C TYR A 125 -28.91 17.59 7.55
N LYS A 126 -27.80 17.21 6.90
CA LYS A 126 -26.61 16.74 7.58
C LYS A 126 -25.81 17.91 8.11
N GLU A 127 -25.53 17.90 9.40
CA GLU A 127 -24.65 18.88 10.01
C GLU A 127 -23.22 18.76 9.46
N HIS A 128 -22.62 19.89 9.08
CA HIS A 128 -21.22 19.95 8.67
C HIS A 128 -20.31 19.71 9.87
N LYS A 129 -19.42 18.73 9.75
CA LYS A 129 -18.49 18.31 10.81
C LYS A 129 -17.06 18.73 10.49
N PRO A 130 -16.24 19.02 11.52
CA PRO A 130 -14.84 19.36 11.31
C PRO A 130 -14.06 18.19 10.67
N VAL A 131 -13.14 18.55 9.78
CA VAL A 131 -12.22 17.60 9.15
C VAL A 131 -11.12 17.22 10.16
N ASP A 132 -10.80 15.92 10.26
CA ASP A 132 -9.75 15.43 11.13
C ASP A 132 -8.41 15.34 10.38
N TYR A 133 -7.51 16.26 10.69
CA TYR A 133 -6.12 16.35 10.21
C TYR A 133 -5.10 15.84 11.23
N SER A 134 -5.51 15.17 12.29
CA SER A 134 -4.62 14.81 13.38
C SER A 134 -3.59 13.73 13.04
N SER A 135 -3.91 12.85 12.10
CA SER A 135 -2.96 11.81 11.65
C SER A 135 -1.94 12.40 10.67
N PRO A 136 -0.66 12.02 10.75
CA PRO A 136 0.35 12.44 9.77
C PRO A 136 0.14 11.82 8.37
N SER A 137 -0.71 10.80 8.27
CA SER A 137 -0.85 9.96 7.08
C SER A 137 -2.19 10.12 6.36
N ILE A 138 -3.29 10.19 7.12
CA ILE A 138 -4.66 10.13 6.61
C ILE A 138 -5.48 11.30 7.13
N VAL A 139 -6.21 11.93 6.23
CA VAL A 139 -7.24 12.93 6.55
C VAL A 139 -8.60 12.26 6.49
N ARG A 140 -9.47 12.53 7.49
CA ARG A 140 -10.87 12.09 7.53
C ARG A 140 -11.80 13.28 7.40
N ASP A 141 -12.55 13.33 6.31
CA ASP A 141 -13.59 14.32 6.05
C ASP A 141 -14.99 13.67 6.10
N PRO A 142 -15.73 13.80 7.21
CA PRO A 142 -17.04 13.18 7.35
C PRO A 142 -18.10 13.78 6.40
N ASN A 143 -17.87 14.98 5.85
CA ASN A 143 -18.81 15.65 4.95
C ASN A 143 -18.84 15.01 3.55
N LYS A 144 -17.79 14.26 3.20
CA LYS A 144 -17.68 13.49 1.96
C LYS A 144 -18.10 12.03 2.11
N CYS A 145 -18.53 11.61 3.31
CA CYS A 145 -18.86 10.22 3.60
C CYS A 145 -20.28 9.88 3.13
N ILE A 146 -20.39 8.81 2.33
CA ILE A 146 -21.65 8.24 1.83
C ILE A 146 -22.12 7.00 2.60
N LEU A 147 -21.56 6.73 3.74
CA LEU A 147 -21.91 5.61 4.64
C LEU A 147 -21.87 4.20 3.98
N CYS A 148 -20.99 4.01 3.01
CA CYS A 148 -20.86 2.74 2.29
C CYS A 148 -20.26 1.59 3.12
N GLY A 149 -19.62 1.89 4.25
CA GLY A 149 -19.04 0.93 5.18
C GLY A 149 -17.78 0.19 4.69
N ASN A 150 -17.22 0.53 3.52
CA ASN A 150 -16.03 -0.17 3.01
C ASN A 150 -14.81 0.03 3.93
N CYS A 151 -14.60 1.25 4.43
CA CYS A 151 -13.48 1.57 5.34
C CYS A 151 -13.62 0.89 6.69
N VAL A 152 -14.83 0.73 7.20
CA VAL A 152 -15.12 -0.01 8.45
C VAL A 152 -14.73 -1.47 8.27
N ARG A 153 -15.22 -2.11 7.20
CA ARG A 153 -14.98 -3.53 6.93
C ARG A 153 -13.53 -3.83 6.59
N VAL A 154 -12.86 -3.02 5.77
CA VAL A 154 -11.43 -3.26 5.49
C VAL A 154 -10.58 -3.11 6.75
N CYS A 155 -10.92 -2.16 7.64
CA CYS A 155 -10.19 -1.95 8.89
C CYS A 155 -10.39 -3.12 9.88
N SER A 156 -11.59 -3.70 9.94
CA SER A 156 -11.90 -4.82 10.84
C SER A 156 -11.58 -6.18 10.23
N GLU A 157 -11.98 -6.44 8.98
CA GLU A 157 -11.92 -7.79 8.38
C GLU A 157 -10.52 -8.12 7.82
N ILE A 158 -9.86 -7.14 7.16
CA ILE A 158 -8.56 -7.34 6.50
C ILE A 158 -7.41 -6.90 7.39
N GLN A 159 -7.55 -5.75 8.05
CA GLN A 159 -6.50 -5.20 8.90
C GLN A 159 -6.61 -5.67 10.36
N GLY A 160 -7.76 -6.15 10.81
CA GLY A 160 -7.94 -6.61 12.19
C GLY A 160 -7.74 -5.54 13.25
N VAL A 161 -7.72 -4.24 12.87
CA VAL A 161 -7.48 -3.10 13.78
C VAL A 161 -8.78 -2.48 14.28
N GLY A 162 -9.81 -2.38 13.42
CA GLY A 162 -11.15 -2.00 13.82
C GLY A 162 -11.32 -0.57 14.35
N VAL A 163 -10.50 0.39 13.92
CA VAL A 163 -10.54 1.79 14.40
C VAL A 163 -11.82 2.50 14.03
N LEU A 164 -12.34 2.24 12.81
CA LEU A 164 -13.53 2.91 12.27
C LEU A 164 -14.77 2.06 12.50
N GLY A 165 -15.85 2.69 12.94
CA GLY A 165 -17.15 2.08 13.15
C GLY A 165 -18.29 3.02 12.75
N PHE A 166 -19.52 2.51 12.71
CA PHE A 166 -20.73 3.34 12.60
C PHE A 166 -21.12 3.85 13.99
N ALA A 167 -21.40 5.13 14.08
CA ALA A 167 -21.98 5.78 15.25
C ALA A 167 -23.30 6.45 14.88
N HIS A 168 -24.17 6.62 15.87
CA HIS A 168 -25.50 7.21 15.73
C HIS A 168 -26.42 6.46 14.75
N ARG A 169 -27.55 7.06 14.39
CA ARG A 169 -28.55 6.50 13.47
C ARG A 169 -29.31 7.61 12.73
N GLY A 170 -30.03 7.25 11.67
CA GLY A 170 -30.79 8.19 10.85
C GLY A 170 -29.87 9.19 10.15
N THR A 171 -30.24 10.45 10.14
CA THR A 171 -29.48 11.56 9.55
C THR A 171 -28.13 11.80 10.23
N ASP A 172 -28.03 11.47 11.51
CA ASP A 172 -26.83 11.69 12.32
C ASP A 172 -25.79 10.56 12.19
N ALA A 173 -26.15 9.49 11.46
CA ALA A 173 -25.26 8.35 11.25
C ALA A 173 -23.92 8.81 10.62
N GLU A 174 -22.82 8.36 11.20
CA GLU A 174 -21.49 8.67 10.72
C GLU A 174 -20.52 7.48 10.86
N VAL A 175 -19.45 7.52 10.09
CA VAL A 175 -18.30 6.64 10.26
C VAL A 175 -17.22 7.39 11.02
N THR A 176 -16.89 6.93 12.22
CA THR A 176 -15.96 7.59 13.13
C THR A 176 -15.23 6.57 14.01
N PRO A 177 -14.07 6.93 14.59
CA PRO A 177 -13.51 6.17 15.70
C PRO A 177 -14.42 6.18 16.93
N ALA A 178 -14.26 5.16 17.81
CA ALA A 178 -14.99 5.08 19.07
C ALA A 178 -14.88 6.39 19.88
N PHE A 179 -16.00 6.82 20.46
CA PHE A 179 -16.10 8.07 21.22
C PHE A 179 -15.72 9.33 20.43
N ASN A 180 -15.83 9.28 19.11
CA ASN A 180 -15.47 10.37 18.18
C ASN A 180 -14.04 10.91 18.41
N LYS A 181 -13.10 10.03 18.80
CA LYS A 181 -11.69 10.37 18.96
C LYS A 181 -11.08 10.79 17.62
N LYS A 182 -10.03 11.61 17.69
CA LYS A 182 -9.19 11.90 16.53
C LYS A 182 -8.39 10.66 16.13
N LEU A 183 -8.06 10.49 14.85
CA LEU A 183 -7.29 9.34 14.36
C LEU A 183 -5.95 9.17 15.08
N SER A 184 -5.27 10.27 15.45
CA SER A 184 -4.02 10.23 16.21
C SER A 184 -4.16 9.66 17.64
N GLN A 185 -5.37 9.64 18.18
CA GLN A 185 -5.68 9.17 19.54
C GLN A 185 -6.17 7.71 19.57
N THR A 186 -6.01 6.99 18.46
CA THR A 186 -6.50 5.62 18.31
C THR A 186 -5.35 4.66 18.00
N ALA A 187 -5.65 3.36 18.01
CA ALA A 187 -4.72 2.31 17.59
C ALA A 187 -4.51 2.26 16.06
N CYS A 188 -4.82 3.34 15.33
CA CYS A 188 -4.63 3.40 13.88
C CYS A 188 -3.16 3.20 13.52
N VAL A 189 -2.88 2.23 12.67
CA VAL A 189 -1.53 1.90 12.17
C VAL A 189 -1.16 2.66 10.89
N SER A 190 -1.96 3.62 10.47
CA SER A 190 -1.72 4.48 9.31
C SER A 190 -1.54 3.75 7.97
N CYS A 191 -2.02 2.52 7.82
CA CYS A 191 -1.83 1.68 6.63
C CYS A 191 -2.51 2.21 5.35
N GLY A 192 -3.49 3.13 5.47
CA GLY A 192 -4.18 3.76 4.34
C GLY A 192 -5.14 2.86 3.56
N GLN A 193 -5.38 1.63 3.98
CA GLN A 193 -6.30 0.74 3.27
C GLN A 193 -7.74 1.29 3.27
N CYS A 194 -8.16 1.97 4.31
CA CYS A 194 -9.46 2.66 4.37
C CYS A 194 -9.63 3.69 3.22
N ARG A 195 -8.56 4.37 2.80
CA ARG A 195 -8.55 5.29 1.64
C ARG A 195 -8.68 4.54 0.32
N VAL A 196 -7.99 3.39 0.17
CA VAL A 196 -8.04 2.58 -1.05
C VAL A 196 -9.47 2.11 -1.36
N TYR A 197 -10.21 1.75 -0.34
CA TYR A 197 -11.59 1.25 -0.46
C TYR A 197 -12.66 2.37 -0.42
N CYS A 198 -12.28 3.63 -0.16
CA CYS A 198 -13.24 4.74 -0.13
C CYS A 198 -13.63 5.16 -1.55
N PRO A 199 -14.92 5.09 -1.93
CA PRO A 199 -15.39 5.46 -3.27
C PRO A 199 -15.45 6.98 -3.50
N THR A 200 -15.40 7.75 -2.41
CA THR A 200 -15.35 9.22 -2.40
C THR A 200 -14.01 9.69 -1.83
N ASP A 201 -13.91 10.88 -1.35
CA ASP A 201 -12.72 11.47 -0.72
C ASP A 201 -12.86 11.65 0.80
N ALA A 202 -13.76 10.89 1.42
CA ALA A 202 -13.98 10.96 2.87
C ALA A 202 -12.76 10.50 3.68
N LEU A 203 -11.90 9.67 3.10
CA LEU A 203 -10.61 9.28 3.62
C LEU A 203 -9.58 9.46 2.52
N THR A 204 -8.62 10.35 2.75
CA THR A 204 -7.60 10.73 1.78
C THR A 204 -6.22 10.79 2.40
N ILE A 205 -5.18 10.92 1.59
CA ILE A 205 -3.81 11.06 2.03
C ILE A 205 -3.60 12.50 2.52
N ARG A 206 -2.91 12.68 3.65
CA ARG A 206 -2.41 13.99 4.04
C ARG A 206 -1.29 14.39 3.10
N THR A 207 -1.53 15.42 2.28
CA THR A 207 -0.53 15.90 1.31
C THR A 207 0.53 16.76 1.96
N HIS A 208 1.75 16.69 1.42
CA HIS A 208 2.91 17.51 1.79
C HIS A 208 3.61 18.05 0.53
N LEU A 209 2.86 18.27 -0.55
CA LEU A 209 3.41 18.77 -1.81
C LEU A 209 3.93 20.20 -1.69
N ASP A 210 3.25 21.04 -0.91
CA ASP A 210 3.62 22.45 -0.76
C ASP A 210 4.99 22.60 -0.08
N GLU A 211 5.30 21.73 0.90
CA GLU A 211 6.59 21.70 1.56
C GLU A 211 7.72 21.27 0.61
N VAL A 212 7.43 20.32 -0.29
CA VAL A 212 8.40 19.91 -1.33
C VAL A 212 8.61 21.01 -2.36
N TYR A 213 7.54 21.69 -2.81
CA TYR A 213 7.65 22.81 -3.73
C TYR A 213 8.46 23.97 -3.12
N ALA A 214 8.28 24.24 -1.83
CA ALA A 214 9.06 25.25 -1.12
C ALA A 214 10.55 24.86 -1.07
N ALA A 215 10.87 23.60 -0.80
CA ALA A 215 12.25 23.12 -0.76
C ALA A 215 12.92 23.18 -2.14
N LEU A 216 12.22 22.79 -3.21
CA LEU A 216 12.73 22.87 -4.59
C LEU A 216 12.95 24.33 -5.06
N GLY A 217 12.22 25.27 -4.49
CA GLY A 217 12.38 26.71 -4.78
C GLY A 217 13.49 27.41 -3.98
N ASP A 218 14.06 26.75 -2.97
CA ASP A 218 15.13 27.33 -2.14
C ASP A 218 16.52 26.99 -2.67
N PRO A 219 17.31 27.96 -3.19
CA PRO A 219 18.64 27.71 -3.75
C PRO A 219 19.67 27.21 -2.73
N ASN A 220 19.41 27.37 -1.42
CA ASN A 220 20.28 26.93 -0.34
C ASN A 220 19.94 25.50 0.14
N THR A 221 18.94 24.89 -0.44
CA THR A 221 18.50 23.54 -0.12
C THR A 221 18.87 22.58 -1.25
N ARG A 222 19.49 21.45 -0.90
CA ARG A 222 19.72 20.30 -1.77
C ARG A 222 18.58 19.33 -1.56
N VAL A 223 17.75 19.10 -2.56
CA VAL A 223 16.58 18.23 -2.48
C VAL A 223 16.89 16.86 -3.08
N ILE A 224 16.92 15.85 -2.24
CA ILE A 224 17.27 14.48 -2.61
C ILE A 224 16.04 13.58 -2.53
N ALA A 225 15.77 12.82 -3.59
CA ALA A 225 14.69 11.84 -3.61
C ALA A 225 15.21 10.41 -3.41
N GLN A 226 14.48 9.60 -2.62
CA GLN A 226 14.60 8.15 -2.63
C GLN A 226 13.29 7.50 -3.07
N ILE A 227 13.34 6.53 -4.00
CA ILE A 227 12.16 5.92 -4.62
C ILE A 227 12.04 4.46 -4.18
N ALA A 228 10.94 4.09 -3.52
CA ALA A 228 10.69 2.71 -3.10
C ALA A 228 10.48 1.75 -4.30
N PRO A 229 10.89 0.47 -4.17
CA PRO A 229 10.83 -0.51 -5.25
C PRO A 229 9.44 -0.64 -5.90
N ALA A 230 8.36 -0.64 -5.12
CA ALA A 230 7.00 -0.84 -5.62
C ALA A 230 6.42 0.39 -6.38
N VAL A 231 7.06 1.56 -6.31
CA VAL A 231 6.62 2.75 -7.04
C VAL A 231 6.75 2.54 -8.54
N ARG A 232 7.87 1.91 -8.98
CA ARG A 232 8.21 1.71 -10.40
C ARG A 232 7.17 0.97 -11.23
N VAL A 233 6.36 0.10 -10.59
CA VAL A 233 5.34 -0.72 -11.27
C VAL A 233 3.93 -0.17 -11.15
N ALA A 234 3.76 1.00 -10.53
CA ALA A 234 2.46 1.59 -10.30
C ALA A 234 2.34 3.06 -10.76
N VAL A 235 3.45 3.81 -10.83
CA VAL A 235 3.43 5.22 -11.26
C VAL A 235 2.93 5.36 -12.68
N GLY A 236 3.30 4.46 -13.58
CA GLY A 236 2.91 4.44 -14.98
C GLY A 236 1.41 4.30 -15.23
N ASP A 237 0.67 3.70 -14.29
CA ASP A 237 -0.78 3.52 -14.39
C ASP A 237 -1.54 4.84 -14.59
N ALA A 238 -1.05 5.94 -13.99
CA ALA A 238 -1.66 7.27 -14.07
C ALA A 238 -1.39 7.98 -15.41
N PHE A 239 -0.52 7.41 -16.25
CA PHE A 239 -0.05 7.96 -17.53
C PHE A 239 -0.29 7.02 -18.71
N GLY A 240 -1.08 5.96 -18.51
CA GLY A 240 -1.47 5.05 -19.59
C GLY A 240 -0.38 4.06 -20.02
N LEU A 241 0.69 3.90 -19.26
CA LEU A 241 1.69 2.86 -19.54
C LEU A 241 1.10 1.46 -19.31
N PRO A 242 1.67 0.42 -19.93
CA PRO A 242 1.26 -0.96 -19.67
C PRO A 242 1.28 -1.31 -18.19
N ASN A 243 0.26 -2.04 -17.72
CA ASN A 243 0.13 -2.40 -16.31
C ASN A 243 1.37 -3.16 -15.83
N GLY A 244 1.98 -2.68 -14.74
CA GLY A 244 3.15 -3.30 -14.13
C GLY A 244 4.47 -3.04 -14.88
N GLU A 245 4.48 -2.15 -15.86
CA GLU A 245 5.72 -1.72 -16.54
C GLU A 245 6.68 -1.08 -15.53
N ASN A 246 7.97 -1.40 -15.66
CA ASN A 246 9.01 -0.78 -14.84
C ASN A 246 9.32 0.64 -15.35
N ALA A 247 8.71 1.63 -14.71
CA ALA A 247 8.87 3.04 -15.05
C ALA A 247 9.95 3.75 -14.21
N MET A 248 10.93 3.02 -13.60
CA MET A 248 11.93 3.62 -12.71
C MET A 248 12.72 4.72 -13.39
N GLY A 249 13.31 4.46 -14.56
CA GLY A 249 14.12 5.47 -15.26
C GLY A 249 13.32 6.70 -15.69
N LYS A 250 12.06 6.53 -16.11
CA LYS A 250 11.17 7.66 -16.39
C LYS A 250 10.84 8.47 -15.12
N THR A 251 10.76 7.80 -13.97
CA THR A 251 10.52 8.47 -12.69
C THR A 251 11.72 9.29 -12.26
N VAL A 252 12.95 8.77 -12.46
CA VAL A 252 14.20 9.51 -12.21
C VAL A 252 14.25 10.76 -13.08
N ALA A 253 14.08 10.60 -14.39
CA ALA A 253 14.08 11.73 -15.33
C ALA A 253 13.02 12.79 -14.99
N ALA A 254 11.82 12.35 -14.58
CA ALA A 254 10.75 13.27 -14.18
C ALA A 254 11.11 14.06 -12.90
N LEU A 255 11.78 13.44 -11.92
CA LEU A 255 12.23 14.10 -10.71
C LEU A 255 13.35 15.13 -11.00
N HIS A 256 14.35 14.78 -11.84
CA HIS A 256 15.35 15.73 -12.30
C HIS A 256 14.71 16.92 -13.03
N ALA A 257 13.75 16.64 -13.94
CA ALA A 257 13.01 17.70 -14.64
C ALA A 257 12.20 18.62 -13.70
N MET A 258 11.84 18.15 -12.50
CA MET A 258 11.18 18.92 -11.45
C MET A 258 12.14 19.69 -10.53
N GLY A 259 13.47 19.47 -10.68
CA GLY A 259 14.50 20.20 -9.93
C GLY A 259 15.05 19.47 -8.71
N PHE A 260 14.86 18.17 -8.58
CA PHE A 260 15.57 17.37 -7.57
C PHE A 260 17.07 17.31 -7.94
N ASP A 261 17.93 17.54 -6.94
CA ASP A 261 19.39 17.54 -7.16
C ASP A 261 19.93 16.12 -7.37
N GLU A 262 19.46 15.13 -6.57
CA GLU A 262 19.80 13.71 -6.75
C GLU A 262 18.57 12.82 -6.53
N VAL A 263 18.56 11.69 -7.25
CA VAL A 263 17.50 10.71 -7.21
C VAL A 263 18.07 9.29 -7.06
N PHE A 264 17.73 8.66 -5.95
CA PHE A 264 18.20 7.33 -5.59
C PHE A 264 17.08 6.28 -5.58
N ASP A 265 17.48 5.00 -5.77
CA ASP A 265 16.60 3.85 -5.61
C ASP A 265 16.71 3.28 -4.18
N THR A 266 15.63 3.29 -3.41
CA THR A 266 15.58 2.68 -2.07
C THR A 266 15.89 1.17 -2.09
N SER A 267 15.97 0.53 -3.29
CA SER A 267 16.46 -0.84 -3.42
C SER A 267 17.92 -0.99 -2.95
N TYR A 268 18.73 0.09 -3.00
CA TYR A 268 20.06 0.11 -2.41
C TYR A 268 20.00 -0.12 -0.89
N SER A 269 19.16 0.62 -0.19
CA SER A 269 19.03 0.45 1.27
C SER A 269 18.24 -0.82 1.64
N ALA A 270 17.45 -1.37 0.73
CA ALA A 270 16.91 -2.71 0.90
C ALA A 270 18.04 -3.76 0.90
N ASP A 271 19.09 -3.59 0.07
CA ASP A 271 20.29 -4.42 0.16
C ASP A 271 20.98 -4.27 1.53
N LEU A 272 21.11 -3.04 2.07
CA LEU A 272 21.62 -2.83 3.44
C LEU A 272 20.75 -3.56 4.47
N THR A 273 19.42 -3.48 4.35
CA THR A 273 18.49 -4.17 5.25
C THR A 273 18.71 -5.69 5.18
N VAL A 274 18.91 -6.26 4.00
CA VAL A 274 19.22 -7.70 3.86
C VAL A 274 20.52 -8.04 4.55
N MET A 275 21.56 -7.21 4.41
CA MET A 275 22.84 -7.45 5.07
C MET A 275 22.71 -7.47 6.59
N GLU A 276 22.06 -6.48 7.18
CA GLU A 276 21.89 -6.35 8.64
C GLU A 276 20.88 -7.38 9.20
N GLU A 277 19.70 -7.52 8.57
CA GLU A 277 18.64 -8.41 9.07
C GLU A 277 19.05 -9.89 8.95
N SER A 278 19.80 -10.28 7.91
CA SER A 278 20.36 -11.63 7.81
C SER A 278 21.46 -11.89 8.86
N ALA A 279 22.28 -10.89 9.18
CA ALA A 279 23.28 -10.99 10.24
C ALA A 279 22.62 -11.11 11.61
N GLU A 280 21.59 -10.28 11.89
CA GLU A 280 20.80 -10.38 13.12
C GLU A 280 20.09 -11.73 13.24
N PHE A 281 19.52 -12.24 12.15
CA PHE A 281 18.88 -13.55 12.12
C PHE A 281 19.87 -14.68 12.50
N LEU A 282 21.05 -14.69 11.89
CA LEU A 282 22.08 -15.69 12.18
C LEU A 282 22.59 -15.58 13.63
N ASP A 283 22.77 -14.36 14.13
CA ASP A 283 23.19 -14.13 15.52
C ASP A 283 22.14 -14.70 16.50
N ARG A 284 20.85 -14.40 16.30
CA ARG A 284 19.76 -14.94 17.13
C ARG A 284 19.67 -16.46 17.10
N VAL A 285 19.90 -17.08 15.93
CA VAL A 285 19.87 -18.53 15.76
C VAL A 285 21.09 -19.21 16.45
N HIS A 286 22.29 -18.65 16.30
CA HIS A 286 23.52 -19.27 16.82
C HIS A 286 23.77 -18.97 18.30
N ASN A 287 23.45 -17.76 18.74
CA ASN A 287 23.76 -17.26 20.10
C ASN A 287 22.56 -17.29 21.05
N GLY A 288 21.40 -17.86 20.62
CA GLY A 288 20.24 -18.07 21.48
C GLY A 288 19.40 -16.82 21.72
N GLY A 289 19.29 -15.95 20.72
CA GLY A 289 18.40 -14.77 20.77
C GLY A 289 16.91 -15.11 20.66
N LYS A 290 16.04 -14.11 20.84
CA LYS A 290 14.58 -14.30 20.75
C LYS A 290 14.14 -14.63 19.33
N LEU A 291 13.49 -15.76 19.16
CA LEU A 291 12.84 -16.22 17.94
C LEU A 291 11.32 -16.33 18.14
N PRO A 292 10.50 -16.18 17.08
CA PRO A 292 10.90 -15.85 15.71
C PRO A 292 11.44 -14.43 15.57
N LEU A 293 12.36 -14.21 14.62
CA LEU A 293 12.69 -12.86 14.17
C LEU A 293 11.51 -12.34 13.34
N LEU A 294 10.96 -11.18 13.71
CA LEU A 294 9.90 -10.48 13.01
C LEU A 294 10.50 -9.34 12.18
N THR A 295 10.23 -9.30 10.87
CA THR A 295 10.78 -8.23 10.01
C THR A 295 10.27 -6.85 10.43
N SER A 296 11.10 -5.80 10.32
CA SER A 296 10.80 -4.42 10.74
C SER A 296 10.47 -3.45 9.59
N CYS A 297 10.58 -3.88 8.33
CA CYS A 297 10.47 -3.01 7.16
C CYS A 297 9.06 -2.35 6.96
N CYS A 298 8.00 -2.93 7.54
CA CYS A 298 6.62 -2.42 7.44
C CYS A 298 6.21 -1.64 8.70
N PRO A 299 6.16 -0.28 8.70
CA PRO A 299 5.88 0.51 9.89
C PRO A 299 4.45 0.35 10.43
N ALA A 300 3.50 -0.02 9.58
CA ALA A 300 2.15 -0.33 10.03
C ALA A 300 2.10 -1.65 10.82
N TRP A 301 2.94 -2.62 10.47
CA TRP A 301 3.13 -3.87 11.20
C TRP A 301 3.83 -3.62 12.53
N VAL A 302 4.94 -2.89 12.53
CA VAL A 302 5.67 -2.57 13.78
C VAL A 302 4.74 -1.87 14.77
N LYS A 303 3.97 -0.87 14.33
CA LYS A 303 2.97 -0.21 15.19
C LYS A 303 1.84 -1.15 15.64
N PHE A 304 1.50 -2.15 14.83
CA PHE A 304 0.51 -3.15 15.21
C PHE A 304 1.05 -4.06 16.33
N VAL A 305 2.32 -4.46 16.28
CA VAL A 305 2.99 -5.19 17.36
C VAL A 305 3.02 -4.35 18.63
N ASP A 306 3.43 -3.09 18.55
CA ASP A 306 3.45 -2.16 19.71
C ASP A 306 2.08 -2.08 20.41
N ASN A 307 0.99 -2.10 19.64
CA ASN A 307 -0.37 -1.95 20.14
C ASN A 307 -1.00 -3.24 20.68
N GLU A 308 -0.74 -4.38 20.02
CA GLU A 308 -1.52 -5.62 20.20
C GLU A 308 -0.70 -6.78 20.78
N PHE A 309 0.63 -6.75 20.61
CA PHE A 309 1.57 -7.77 21.05
C PHE A 309 2.84 -7.15 21.66
N PRO A 310 2.71 -6.24 22.66
CA PRO A 310 3.86 -5.54 23.23
C PRO A 310 4.91 -6.48 23.83
N GLU A 311 4.49 -7.67 24.29
CA GLU A 311 5.38 -8.72 24.81
C GLU A 311 6.31 -9.31 23.73
N MET A 312 5.97 -9.14 22.45
CA MET A 312 6.75 -9.62 21.31
C MET A 312 7.58 -8.50 20.65
N LYS A 313 7.67 -7.32 21.25
CA LYS A 313 8.44 -6.19 20.73
C LYS A 313 9.91 -6.56 20.50
N GLU A 314 10.53 -7.31 21.41
CA GLU A 314 11.91 -7.75 21.29
C GLU A 314 12.16 -8.82 20.20
N ASN A 315 11.08 -9.43 19.69
CA ASN A 315 11.16 -10.29 18.52
C ASN A 315 11.28 -9.51 17.21
N VAL A 316 10.85 -8.24 17.18
CA VAL A 316 11.00 -7.39 15.99
C VAL A 316 12.49 -7.14 15.74
N SER A 317 12.89 -7.17 14.47
CA SER A 317 14.26 -6.82 14.07
C SER A 317 14.62 -5.42 14.54
N THR A 318 15.83 -5.24 15.03
CA THR A 318 16.37 -3.93 15.43
C THR A 318 16.67 -3.05 14.23
N CYS A 319 16.74 -3.63 13.03
CA CYS A 319 16.98 -2.90 11.79
C CYS A 319 15.95 -1.80 11.57
N ARG A 320 16.39 -0.62 11.15
CA ARG A 320 15.51 0.38 10.58
C ARG A 320 14.90 -0.14 9.28
N SER A 321 13.78 0.40 8.87
CA SER A 321 13.26 0.09 7.54
C SER A 321 14.19 0.62 6.44
N PRO A 322 14.13 0.10 5.18
CA PRO A 322 14.92 0.65 4.07
C PRO A 322 14.79 2.17 3.91
N GLN A 323 13.59 2.74 4.11
CA GLN A 323 13.41 4.19 4.12
C GLN A 323 14.22 4.85 5.23
N GLY A 324 14.11 4.35 6.47
CA GLY A 324 14.79 4.92 7.63
C GLY A 324 16.32 4.83 7.50
N MET A 325 16.81 3.64 7.12
CA MET A 325 18.25 3.44 6.86
C MET A 325 18.77 4.42 5.82
N PHE A 326 18.08 4.51 4.68
CA PHE A 326 18.57 5.34 3.58
C PHE A 326 18.52 6.83 3.89
N SER A 327 17.47 7.30 4.55
CA SER A 327 17.38 8.69 4.96
C SER A 327 18.49 9.05 5.95
N ALA A 328 18.79 8.20 6.93
CA ALA A 328 19.88 8.42 7.88
C ALA A 328 21.25 8.45 7.16
N VAL A 329 21.48 7.50 6.24
CA VAL A 329 22.71 7.45 5.44
C VAL A 329 22.86 8.69 4.55
N ILE A 330 21.80 9.11 3.85
CA ILE A 330 21.83 10.34 3.02
C ILE A 330 22.14 11.55 3.89
N LYS A 331 21.42 11.74 5.00
CA LYS A 331 21.65 12.88 5.91
C LYS A 331 23.06 12.90 6.46
N ASP A 332 23.60 11.75 6.89
CA ASP A 332 24.97 11.67 7.42
C ASP A 332 26.02 11.87 6.33
N TYR A 333 25.82 11.31 5.12
CA TYR A 333 26.74 11.48 4.00
C TYR A 333 26.84 12.94 3.54
N TYR A 334 25.72 13.62 3.36
CA TYR A 334 25.66 15.02 2.94
C TYR A 334 25.83 16.01 4.09
N ARG A 335 26.10 15.57 5.30
CA ARG A 335 26.56 16.44 6.41
C ARG A 335 27.97 16.94 6.16
N ASP A 336 28.81 16.17 5.45
CA ASP A 336 30.14 16.62 5.04
C ASP A 336 30.01 17.76 4.02
N PRO A 337 30.60 18.95 4.30
CA PRO A 337 30.60 20.08 3.36
C PRO A 337 31.17 19.75 1.98
N ALA A 338 32.08 18.77 1.89
CA ALA A 338 32.60 18.28 0.61
C ALA A 338 31.53 17.65 -0.29
N HIS A 339 30.48 17.09 0.29
CA HIS A 339 29.38 16.47 -0.44
C HIS A 339 28.17 17.40 -0.59
N SER A 340 27.88 18.22 0.46
CA SER A 340 26.69 19.09 0.47
C SER A 340 26.89 20.42 -0.26
N GLU A 341 28.14 20.78 -0.59
CA GLU A 341 28.48 22.10 -1.15
C GLU A 341 27.98 23.28 -0.28
N GLY A 342 27.81 23.03 1.02
CA GLY A 342 27.30 24.00 1.99
C GLY A 342 25.76 24.18 1.97
N LYS A 343 25.03 23.42 1.16
CA LYS A 343 23.57 23.45 1.14
C LYS A 343 22.97 22.58 2.26
N LYS A 344 21.77 22.93 2.72
CA LYS A 344 20.98 22.11 3.62
C LYS A 344 20.39 20.91 2.85
N THR A 345 20.58 19.70 3.35
CA THR A 345 20.00 18.50 2.74
C THR A 345 18.54 18.31 3.15
N PHE A 346 17.67 18.14 2.16
CA PHE A 346 16.24 17.87 2.33
C PHE A 346 15.87 16.55 1.65
N VAL A 347 15.49 15.55 2.44
CA VAL A 347 15.25 14.19 1.96
C VAL A 347 13.75 13.96 1.74
N VAL A 348 13.38 13.67 0.49
CA VAL A 348 12.02 13.31 0.08
C VAL A 348 11.95 11.82 -0.23
N SER A 349 11.18 11.08 0.58
CA SER A 349 10.95 9.65 0.35
C SER A 349 9.68 9.43 -0.48
N ILE A 350 9.81 8.83 -1.65
CA ILE A 350 8.68 8.51 -2.55
C ILE A 350 8.27 7.06 -2.32
N MET A 351 7.10 6.88 -1.67
CA MET A 351 6.71 5.61 -1.08
C MET A 351 5.34 5.12 -1.55
N PRO A 352 5.12 3.82 -1.70
CA PRO A 352 3.80 3.23 -2.00
C PRO A 352 2.86 3.25 -0.79
N CYS A 353 3.28 3.83 0.33
CA CYS A 353 2.76 3.56 1.67
C CYS A 353 2.46 4.85 2.41
N THR A 354 1.29 4.92 3.06
CA THR A 354 0.92 6.06 3.92
C THR A 354 1.51 5.93 5.33
N ALA A 355 1.77 4.70 5.82
CA ALA A 355 2.37 4.49 7.13
C ALA A 355 3.83 5.00 7.20
N LYS A 356 4.52 5.14 6.07
CA LYS A 356 5.85 5.74 5.97
C LYS A 356 5.86 7.23 6.39
N LYS A 357 4.73 7.95 6.19
CA LYS A 357 4.58 9.32 6.73
C LYS A 357 4.56 9.33 8.26
N MET A 358 3.95 8.32 8.89
CA MET A 358 3.96 8.16 10.34
C MET A 358 5.34 7.73 10.85
N GLU A 359 6.03 6.84 10.12
CA GLU A 359 7.38 6.39 10.47
C GLU A 359 8.37 7.56 10.52
N ALA A 360 8.34 8.44 9.51
CA ALA A 360 9.26 9.57 9.38
C ALA A 360 9.22 10.57 10.59
N VAL A 361 8.14 10.57 11.35
CA VAL A 361 7.97 11.46 12.52
C VAL A 361 8.11 10.72 13.85
N ARG A 362 8.51 9.44 13.86
CA ARG A 362 8.78 8.70 15.09
C ARG A 362 10.09 9.16 15.74
N PRO A 363 10.23 9.05 17.07
CA PRO A 363 11.47 9.44 17.76
C PRO A 363 12.74 8.75 17.24
N ASN A 364 12.64 7.49 16.82
CA ASN A 364 13.75 6.70 16.26
C ASN A 364 14.05 7.01 14.78
N SER A 365 13.38 7.98 14.17
CA SER A 365 13.64 8.50 12.82
C SER A 365 14.42 9.81 12.83
N PHE A 366 15.22 10.03 13.89
CA PHE A 366 16.06 11.19 14.08
C PHE A 366 17.50 10.73 14.33
N THR A 367 18.43 11.18 13.50
CA THR A 367 19.88 10.93 13.65
C THR A 367 20.57 12.25 13.93
N HIS A 368 21.47 12.28 14.90
CA HIS A 368 22.18 13.49 15.35
C HIS A 368 21.25 14.69 15.72
N GLY A 369 20.01 14.39 16.17
CA GLY A 369 19.04 15.42 16.56
C GLY A 369 18.25 16.04 15.42
N GLU A 370 18.45 15.59 14.19
CA GLU A 370 17.71 16.03 12.99
C GLU A 370 16.82 14.91 12.47
N GLN A 371 15.68 15.27 11.89
CA GLN A 371 14.79 14.32 11.24
C GLN A 371 15.44 13.76 9.98
N ASP A 372 15.53 12.42 9.87
CA ASP A 372 16.20 11.76 8.75
C ASP A 372 15.43 11.92 7.43
N THR A 373 14.13 11.68 7.44
CA THR A 373 13.23 11.88 6.29
C THR A 373 12.43 13.16 6.49
N ASP A 374 12.72 14.22 5.76
CA ASP A 374 11.99 15.49 5.91
C ASP A 374 10.52 15.31 5.47
N ILE A 375 10.29 14.75 4.29
CA ILE A 375 8.93 14.53 3.74
C ILE A 375 8.82 13.14 3.12
N VAL A 376 7.63 12.55 3.28
CA VAL A 376 7.23 11.36 2.54
C VAL A 376 6.12 11.71 1.57
N LEU A 377 6.36 11.55 0.27
CA LEU A 377 5.36 11.59 -0.78
C LEU A 377 4.90 10.17 -1.12
N THR A 378 3.62 10.01 -1.34
CA THR A 378 3.09 8.75 -1.87
C THR A 378 3.19 8.72 -3.40
N THR A 379 3.12 7.53 -4.01
CA THR A 379 3.06 7.41 -5.48
C THR A 379 1.93 8.25 -6.07
N THR A 380 0.77 8.33 -5.38
CA THR A 380 -0.36 9.16 -5.83
C THR A 380 -0.03 10.66 -5.78
N GLU A 381 0.72 11.12 -4.77
CA GLU A 381 1.19 12.53 -4.71
C GLU A 381 2.21 12.81 -5.79
N LEU A 382 3.16 11.89 -6.03
CA LEU A 382 4.12 11.99 -7.13
C LEU A 382 3.42 12.11 -8.49
N THR A 383 2.40 11.28 -8.78
CA THR A 383 1.68 11.36 -10.06
C THR A 383 1.00 12.73 -10.25
N ARG A 384 0.51 13.35 -9.17
CA ARG A 384 0.00 14.73 -9.22
C ARG A 384 1.09 15.75 -9.49
N MET A 385 2.23 15.61 -8.82
CA MET A 385 3.36 16.50 -8.99
C MET A 385 3.85 16.48 -10.43
N ILE A 386 4.02 15.31 -11.05
CA ILE A 386 4.38 15.14 -12.46
C ILE A 386 3.36 15.85 -13.38
N LYS A 387 2.05 15.67 -13.12
CA LYS A 387 0.98 16.34 -13.87
C LYS A 387 1.01 17.87 -13.69
N ASN A 388 1.27 18.35 -12.47
CA ASN A 388 1.33 19.80 -12.18
C ASN A 388 2.49 20.49 -12.90
N PHE A 389 3.63 19.79 -13.07
CA PHE A 389 4.77 20.28 -13.85
C PHE A 389 4.56 20.14 -15.37
N GLY A 390 3.46 19.53 -15.81
CA GLY A 390 3.15 19.36 -17.24
C GLY A 390 4.08 18.38 -17.95
N ILE A 391 4.73 17.46 -17.22
CA ILE A 391 5.67 16.49 -17.79
C ILE A 391 4.91 15.41 -18.56
N ALA A 392 5.26 15.23 -19.85
CA ALA A 392 4.76 14.14 -20.68
C ALA A 392 5.47 12.82 -20.31
N PHE A 393 5.02 12.22 -19.20
CA PHE A 393 5.68 11.07 -18.57
C PHE A 393 5.79 9.83 -19.48
N ASP A 394 4.84 9.63 -20.37
CA ASP A 394 4.85 8.57 -21.37
C ASP A 394 5.96 8.74 -22.40
N LYS A 395 6.41 9.98 -22.66
CA LYS A 395 7.40 10.36 -23.68
C LYS A 395 8.78 10.70 -23.14
N ILE A 396 8.92 10.91 -21.83
CA ILE A 396 10.21 11.27 -21.23
C ILE A 396 11.21 10.13 -21.39
N GLU A 397 12.44 10.46 -21.79
CA GLU A 397 13.53 9.49 -21.88
C GLU A 397 13.96 9.04 -20.48
N PRO A 398 14.18 7.72 -20.28
CA PRO A 398 14.57 7.20 -18.98
C PRO A 398 16.01 7.57 -18.62
N GLU A 399 16.23 7.90 -17.35
CA GLU A 399 17.54 8.16 -16.78
C GLU A 399 17.93 7.13 -15.71
N ALA A 400 19.23 7.00 -15.43
CA ALA A 400 19.76 6.19 -14.35
C ALA A 400 19.65 6.93 -13.01
N CYS A 401 19.65 6.19 -11.90
CA CYS A 401 19.80 6.79 -10.58
C CYS A 401 21.21 7.34 -10.39
N ASP A 402 21.32 8.36 -9.53
CA ASP A 402 22.58 9.03 -9.26
C ASP A 402 23.54 8.19 -8.41
N MET A 403 24.83 8.55 -8.46
CA MET A 403 25.85 8.00 -7.58
C MET A 403 26.04 8.91 -6.34
N PRO A 404 26.51 8.38 -5.17
CA PRO A 404 27.17 7.08 -5.05
C PRO A 404 26.25 5.89 -4.73
N PHE A 405 24.94 6.10 -4.57
CA PHE A 405 24.01 5.05 -4.11
C PHE A 405 23.16 4.44 -5.26
N GLY A 406 23.57 4.59 -6.51
CA GLY A 406 22.78 4.25 -7.70
C GLY A 406 22.70 2.76 -8.05
N LEU A 407 23.49 1.89 -7.39
CA LEU A 407 23.49 0.44 -7.67
C LEU A 407 22.67 -0.33 -6.63
N SER A 408 21.85 -1.29 -7.09
CA SER A 408 21.09 -2.17 -6.22
C SER A 408 20.91 -3.55 -6.84
N SER A 409 20.68 -4.55 -5.99
CA SER A 409 20.42 -5.93 -6.43
C SER A 409 18.95 -6.18 -6.76
N GLY A 410 18.68 -7.31 -7.43
CA GLY A 410 17.32 -7.82 -7.61
C GLY A 410 16.66 -8.19 -6.27
N GLY A 411 17.44 -8.62 -5.27
CA GLY A 411 16.98 -8.85 -3.90
C GLY A 411 16.33 -7.60 -3.30
N GLY A 412 16.95 -6.42 -3.44
CA GLY A 412 16.38 -5.15 -3.00
C GLY A 412 15.11 -4.76 -3.76
N VAL A 413 15.02 -5.08 -5.06
CA VAL A 413 13.85 -4.75 -5.87
C VAL A 413 12.60 -5.51 -5.44
N ILE A 414 12.70 -6.80 -5.07
CA ILE A 414 11.53 -7.62 -4.70
C ILE A 414 10.95 -7.30 -3.32
N PHE A 415 11.53 -6.41 -2.53
CA PHE A 415 10.94 -5.94 -1.25
C PHE A 415 9.51 -5.39 -1.40
N GLY A 416 9.12 -5.00 -2.60
CA GLY A 416 7.78 -4.47 -2.88
C GLY A 416 6.65 -5.50 -2.88
N VAL A 417 6.95 -6.81 -2.96
CA VAL A 417 5.96 -7.90 -2.95
C VAL A 417 6.03 -8.70 -1.64
N THR A 418 4.91 -9.33 -1.27
CA THR A 418 4.88 -10.21 -0.09
C THR A 418 5.75 -11.45 -0.32
N GLY A 419 6.62 -11.76 0.62
CA GLY A 419 7.65 -12.80 0.52
C GLY A 419 8.98 -12.30 -0.02
N GLY A 420 9.04 -11.04 -0.51
CA GLY A 420 10.25 -10.51 -1.13
C GLY A 420 11.39 -10.23 -0.16
N VAL A 421 11.08 -9.81 1.06
CA VAL A 421 12.10 -9.61 2.12
C VAL A 421 12.69 -10.96 2.50
N THR A 422 11.84 -11.92 2.80
CA THR A 422 12.25 -13.29 3.13
C THR A 422 13.08 -13.90 2.01
N GLU A 423 12.64 -13.76 0.75
CA GLU A 423 13.37 -14.28 -0.40
C GLU A 423 14.77 -13.65 -0.50
N ALA A 424 14.89 -12.34 -0.29
CA ALA A 424 16.18 -11.66 -0.35
C ALA A 424 17.11 -12.12 0.78
N VAL A 425 16.61 -12.29 2.01
CA VAL A 425 17.37 -12.86 3.13
C VAL A 425 17.83 -14.28 2.80
N LEU A 426 16.95 -15.15 2.28
CA LEU A 426 17.32 -16.53 1.91
C LEU A 426 18.36 -16.58 0.79
N ARG A 427 18.26 -15.70 -0.20
CA ARG A 427 19.28 -15.55 -1.25
C ARG A 427 20.64 -15.19 -0.66
N ARG A 428 20.68 -14.29 0.32
CA ARG A 428 21.91 -13.90 1.02
C ARG A 428 22.51 -15.04 1.83
N LEU A 429 21.67 -15.87 2.48
CA LEU A 429 22.11 -17.03 3.26
C LEU A 429 22.59 -18.19 2.37
N ALA A 430 22.18 -18.26 1.11
CA ALA A 430 22.64 -19.29 0.18
C ALA A 430 24.14 -19.14 -0.09
N THR A 431 24.88 -20.25 0.04
CA THR A 431 26.34 -20.27 -0.09
C THR A 431 26.84 -20.20 -1.52
N ASP A 432 25.97 -20.51 -2.50
CA ASP A 432 26.29 -20.45 -3.91
C ASP A 432 25.55 -19.30 -4.64
N HIS A 433 26.07 -18.94 -5.81
CA HIS A 433 25.49 -17.91 -6.71
C HIS A 433 24.78 -18.53 -7.92
N ASN A 434 24.38 -19.78 -7.80
CA ASN A 434 23.83 -20.59 -8.88
C ASN A 434 22.36 -20.21 -9.13
N SER A 435 22.00 -20.04 -10.39
CA SER A 435 20.62 -19.73 -10.78
C SER A 435 19.61 -20.82 -10.38
N ALA A 436 20.05 -22.07 -10.25
CA ALA A 436 19.18 -23.16 -9.80
C ALA A 436 18.78 -22.99 -8.34
N THR A 437 19.72 -22.61 -7.46
CA THR A 437 19.45 -22.31 -6.05
C THR A 437 18.51 -21.11 -5.90
N LEU A 438 18.75 -20.03 -6.64
CA LEU A 438 17.84 -18.86 -6.63
C LEU A 438 16.42 -19.22 -7.11
N ASN A 439 16.30 -20.10 -8.12
CA ASN A 439 15.01 -20.58 -8.59
C ASN A 439 14.33 -21.51 -7.56
N ALA A 440 15.09 -22.36 -6.87
CA ALA A 440 14.57 -23.21 -5.80
C ALA A 440 14.04 -22.38 -4.62
N ILE A 441 14.75 -21.33 -4.21
CA ILE A 441 14.29 -20.38 -3.19
C ILE A 441 13.00 -19.69 -3.65
N ALA A 442 12.94 -19.21 -4.89
CA ALA A 442 11.74 -18.58 -5.44
C ALA A 442 10.53 -19.53 -5.50
N ALA A 443 10.77 -20.84 -5.64
CA ALA A 443 9.76 -21.88 -5.75
C ALA A 443 9.38 -22.55 -4.41
N CYS A 444 10.05 -22.21 -3.29
CA CYS A 444 9.83 -22.88 -2.00
C CYS A 444 8.49 -22.56 -1.31
N GLY A 445 7.58 -21.84 -1.98
CA GLY A 445 6.24 -21.53 -1.47
C GLY A 445 6.09 -20.14 -0.84
N ILE A 446 7.14 -19.32 -0.79
CA ILE A 446 7.08 -17.95 -0.23
C ILE A 446 6.50 -16.91 -1.18
N ARG A 447 6.49 -17.17 -2.50
CA ARG A 447 5.82 -16.32 -3.50
C ARG A 447 4.33 -16.66 -3.59
N GLY A 448 3.52 -15.74 -4.08
CA GLY A 448 2.08 -15.93 -4.30
C GLY A 448 1.21 -14.91 -3.60
N GLU A 449 -0.11 -14.98 -3.86
CA GLU A 449 -1.11 -14.02 -3.34
C GLU A 449 -1.75 -14.46 -2.02
N GLU A 450 -1.47 -15.65 -1.53
CA GLU A 450 -2.02 -16.18 -0.29
C GLU A 450 -1.65 -15.31 0.90
N GLY A 451 -2.59 -15.17 1.83
CA GLY A 451 -2.44 -14.29 2.98
C GLY A 451 -1.47 -14.81 4.04
N ILE A 452 -1.31 -16.12 4.14
CA ILE A 452 -0.35 -16.82 5.01
C ILE A 452 0.31 -17.90 4.18
N LYS A 453 1.62 -17.92 4.16
CA LYS A 453 2.45 -18.90 3.45
C LYS A 453 3.51 -19.42 4.40
N GLU A 454 3.71 -20.72 4.43
CA GLU A 454 4.69 -21.39 5.28
C GLU A 454 5.68 -22.16 4.41
N ALA A 455 6.94 -22.12 4.78
CA ALA A 455 8.00 -22.87 4.12
C ALA A 455 9.03 -23.35 5.15
N THR A 456 9.60 -24.50 4.92
CA THR A 456 10.75 -25.02 5.66
C THR A 456 11.91 -25.17 4.68
N ILE A 457 13.05 -24.60 5.03
CA ILE A 457 14.28 -24.73 4.24
C ILE A 457 15.39 -25.30 5.12
N SER A 458 16.26 -26.11 4.52
CA SER A 458 17.44 -26.61 5.22
C SER A 458 18.59 -25.62 5.05
N TYR A 459 19.16 -25.16 6.15
CA TYR A 459 20.33 -24.29 6.20
C TYR A 459 21.37 -24.84 7.13
N ASN A 460 22.57 -25.19 6.62
CA ASN A 460 23.65 -25.76 7.40
C ASN A 460 23.24 -26.97 8.25
N GLY A 461 22.33 -27.82 7.74
CA GLY A 461 21.83 -29.02 8.44
C GLY A 461 20.74 -28.76 9.47
N MET A 462 20.25 -27.53 9.59
CA MET A 462 19.13 -27.11 10.43
C MET A 462 17.92 -26.77 9.57
N ASP A 463 16.73 -27.21 9.98
CA ASP A 463 15.48 -26.85 9.34
C ASP A 463 15.01 -25.48 9.84
N VAL A 464 14.93 -24.50 8.95
CA VAL A 464 14.47 -23.14 9.21
C VAL A 464 13.02 -23.02 8.79
N ASN A 465 12.12 -22.88 9.76
CA ASN A 465 10.70 -22.68 9.55
C ASN A 465 10.41 -21.19 9.35
N ILE A 466 9.76 -20.86 8.26
CA ILE A 466 9.49 -19.48 7.82
C ILE A 466 8.00 -19.30 7.61
N CYS A 467 7.50 -18.13 8.00
CA CYS A 467 6.14 -17.71 7.70
C CYS A 467 6.13 -16.35 7.00
N VAL A 468 5.39 -16.23 5.90
CA VAL A 468 5.17 -14.98 5.16
C VAL A 468 3.70 -14.61 5.26
N VAL A 469 3.44 -13.43 5.80
CA VAL A 469 2.08 -12.98 6.12
C VAL A 469 1.75 -11.66 5.43
N SER A 470 0.58 -11.58 4.84
CA SER A 470 0.05 -10.33 4.30
C SER A 470 -1.37 -10.04 4.79
N GLY A 471 -1.59 -8.79 5.25
CA GLY A 471 -2.79 -8.35 5.95
C GLY A 471 -2.71 -8.60 7.47
N LEU A 472 -2.98 -7.56 8.27
CA LEU A 472 -2.78 -7.61 9.73
C LEU A 472 -3.74 -8.54 10.46
N ALA A 473 -4.94 -8.81 9.91
CA ALA A 473 -5.83 -9.83 10.46
C ALA A 473 -5.23 -11.25 10.37
N ASN A 474 -4.49 -11.53 9.30
CA ASN A 474 -3.71 -12.77 9.17
C ASN A 474 -2.52 -12.77 10.13
N ALA A 475 -1.84 -11.62 10.25
CA ALA A 475 -0.74 -11.47 11.21
C ALA A 475 -1.20 -11.75 12.64
N ARG A 476 -2.38 -11.22 13.05
CA ARG A 476 -2.97 -11.52 14.36
C ARG A 476 -3.10 -13.03 14.59
N LYS A 477 -3.65 -13.78 13.63
CA LYS A 477 -3.80 -15.24 13.73
C LYS A 477 -2.47 -15.95 13.94
N VAL A 478 -1.46 -15.60 13.14
CA VAL A 478 -0.12 -16.21 13.25
C VAL A 478 0.52 -15.86 14.58
N MET A 479 0.42 -14.60 15.03
CA MET A 479 0.99 -14.17 16.31
C MET A 479 0.29 -14.84 17.50
N GLU A 480 -1.01 -15.05 17.46
CA GLU A 480 -1.75 -15.81 18.48
C GLU A 480 -1.30 -17.27 18.53
N GLN A 481 -1.05 -17.91 17.39
CA GLN A 481 -0.53 -19.27 17.33
C GLN A 481 0.92 -19.38 17.86
N VAL A 482 1.76 -18.39 17.56
CA VAL A 482 3.13 -18.32 18.11
C VAL A 482 3.08 -18.11 19.63
N ARG A 483 2.23 -17.18 20.11
CA ARG A 483 2.06 -16.89 21.54
C ARG A 483 1.53 -18.09 22.34
N SER A 484 0.64 -18.87 21.75
CA SER A 484 0.11 -20.10 22.39
C SER A 484 1.06 -21.29 22.33
N GLY A 485 2.17 -21.20 21.57
CA GLY A 485 3.09 -22.31 21.34
C GLY A 485 2.60 -23.35 20.32
N GLU A 486 1.46 -23.08 19.64
CA GLU A 486 0.90 -23.98 18.60
C GLU A 486 1.82 -24.05 17.38
N LYS A 487 2.47 -22.94 17.02
CA LYS A 487 3.39 -22.82 15.88
C LYS A 487 4.73 -22.25 16.33
N GLN A 488 5.81 -22.76 15.73
CA GLN A 488 7.17 -22.29 15.96
C GLN A 488 7.84 -21.96 14.64
N TYR A 489 8.26 -20.71 14.50
CA TYR A 489 8.97 -20.20 13.34
C TYR A 489 10.32 -19.62 13.77
N HIS A 490 11.24 -19.53 12.82
CA HIS A 490 12.52 -18.85 12.99
C HIS A 490 12.45 -17.42 12.43
N LEU A 491 11.75 -17.24 11.30
CA LEU A 491 11.60 -15.95 10.63
C LEU A 491 10.13 -15.75 10.23
N ILE A 492 9.58 -14.58 10.52
CA ILE A 492 8.24 -14.17 10.06
C ILE A 492 8.31 -12.82 9.34
N GLU A 493 7.99 -12.83 8.05
CA GLU A 493 7.76 -11.60 7.30
C GLU A 493 6.31 -11.18 7.41
N VAL A 494 6.05 -9.91 7.76
CA VAL A 494 4.69 -9.37 7.79
C VAL A 494 4.58 -8.09 6.97
N MET A 495 3.69 -8.11 5.98
CA MET A 495 3.25 -6.94 5.24
C MET A 495 1.82 -6.58 5.63
N ALA A 496 1.58 -5.36 6.13
CA ALA A 496 0.24 -4.90 6.49
C ALA A 496 -0.75 -4.90 5.31
N CYS A 497 -0.26 -4.67 4.10
CA CYS A 497 -1.07 -4.68 2.89
C CYS A 497 -1.11 -6.07 2.28
N ARG A 498 -2.31 -6.57 1.89
CA ARG A 498 -2.41 -7.78 1.08
C ARG A 498 -1.58 -7.63 -0.20
N ARG A 499 -0.86 -8.66 -0.62
CA ARG A 499 0.07 -8.70 -1.77
C ARG A 499 1.32 -7.82 -1.63
N GLY A 500 1.55 -7.19 -0.46
CA GLY A 500 2.73 -6.35 -0.20
C GLY A 500 2.57 -4.88 -0.62
N CYS A 501 3.68 -4.18 -0.75
CA CYS A 501 3.74 -2.74 -1.00
C CYS A 501 3.22 -2.31 -2.38
N ILE A 502 3.18 -3.22 -3.37
CA ILE A 502 2.54 -2.98 -4.68
C ILE A 502 1.06 -2.59 -4.55
N MET A 503 0.42 -2.94 -3.42
CA MET A 503 -0.95 -2.61 -3.06
C MET A 503 -1.03 -1.68 -1.85
N GLY A 504 0.03 -0.94 -1.58
CA GLY A 504 0.13 0.00 -0.47
C GLY A 504 -0.91 1.11 -0.52
N GLY A 505 -1.24 1.67 0.65
CA GLY A 505 -2.25 2.74 0.79
C GLY A 505 -1.92 4.04 0.05
N GLY A 506 -0.66 4.23 -0.39
CA GLY A 506 -0.20 5.38 -1.17
C GLY A 506 -0.17 5.17 -2.69
N GLN A 507 -0.48 3.95 -3.16
CA GLN A 507 -0.48 3.64 -4.60
C GLN A 507 -1.73 4.17 -5.31
N PRO A 508 -1.67 4.41 -6.64
CA PRO A 508 -2.85 4.52 -7.49
C PRO A 508 -3.73 3.28 -7.35
N ILE A 509 -5.06 3.47 -7.33
CA ILE A 509 -6.00 2.38 -7.11
C ILE A 509 -6.11 1.55 -8.40
N PRO A 510 -5.79 0.24 -8.38
CA PRO A 510 -5.81 -0.58 -9.59
C PRO A 510 -7.24 -0.85 -10.05
N ALA A 511 -7.45 -0.85 -11.37
CA ALA A 511 -8.75 -1.05 -11.98
C ALA A 511 -9.35 -2.46 -11.80
N GLY A 512 -8.54 -3.47 -11.44
CA GLY A 512 -9.04 -4.83 -11.24
C GLY A 512 -7.96 -5.87 -10.92
N PRO A 513 -8.35 -7.15 -10.80
CA PRO A 513 -7.43 -8.23 -10.40
C PRO A 513 -6.22 -8.41 -11.33
N ARG A 514 -6.43 -8.30 -12.66
CA ARG A 514 -5.34 -8.41 -13.65
C ARG A 514 -4.28 -7.32 -13.45
N HIS A 515 -4.70 -6.11 -13.13
CA HIS A 515 -3.83 -4.98 -12.83
C HIS A 515 -2.96 -5.24 -11.59
N LYS A 516 -3.58 -5.81 -10.53
CA LYS A 516 -2.86 -6.20 -9.30
C LYS A 516 -1.77 -7.24 -9.58
N ALA A 517 -2.10 -8.28 -10.34
CA ALA A 517 -1.16 -9.33 -10.72
C ALA A 517 -0.01 -8.79 -11.60
N ALA A 518 -0.29 -7.88 -12.52
CA ALA A 518 0.70 -7.27 -13.39
C ALA A 518 1.78 -6.51 -12.61
N ARG A 519 1.41 -5.77 -11.55
CA ARG A 519 2.40 -5.09 -10.68
C ARG A 519 3.38 -6.06 -10.01
N ALA A 520 2.88 -7.21 -9.52
CA ALA A 520 3.75 -8.23 -8.93
C ALA A 520 4.70 -8.83 -9.98
N GLN A 521 4.17 -9.18 -11.15
CA GLN A 521 4.97 -9.70 -12.26
C GLN A 521 6.02 -8.69 -12.74
N GLY A 522 5.67 -7.39 -12.75
CA GLY A 522 6.59 -6.31 -13.10
C GLY A 522 7.79 -6.23 -12.15
N LEU A 523 7.59 -6.39 -10.84
CA LEU A 523 8.70 -6.43 -9.88
C LEU A 523 9.56 -7.68 -10.03
N TYR A 524 8.95 -8.86 -10.21
CA TYR A 524 9.72 -10.09 -10.45
C TYR A 524 10.49 -10.04 -11.78
N LYS A 525 9.94 -9.37 -12.80
CA LYS A 525 10.67 -9.13 -14.05
C LYS A 525 11.84 -8.17 -13.81
N ALA A 526 11.61 -7.06 -13.10
CA ALA A 526 12.65 -6.09 -12.78
C ALA A 526 13.80 -6.71 -11.95
N ASP A 527 13.50 -7.65 -11.03
CA ASP A 527 14.51 -8.48 -10.36
C ASP A 527 15.28 -9.34 -11.38
N LYS A 528 14.55 -10.08 -12.21
CA LYS A 528 15.16 -11.01 -13.19
C LYS A 528 16.07 -10.32 -14.20
N ASP A 529 15.73 -9.09 -14.56
CA ASP A 529 16.49 -8.28 -15.52
C ASP A 529 17.77 -7.65 -14.91
N ARG A 530 17.95 -7.73 -13.56
CA ARG A 530 19.17 -7.28 -12.88
C ARG A 530 20.30 -8.29 -13.00
N ILE A 531 21.51 -7.82 -13.23
CA ILE A 531 22.74 -8.63 -13.21
C ILE A 531 23.03 -9.07 -11.77
N LEU A 532 22.97 -8.13 -10.82
CA LEU A 532 23.15 -8.39 -9.40
C LEU A 532 21.85 -8.96 -8.83
N ARG A 533 21.85 -10.19 -8.37
CA ARG A 533 20.65 -10.89 -7.88
C ARG A 533 20.59 -10.98 -6.35
N LYS A 534 21.73 -10.97 -5.69
CA LYS A 534 21.90 -11.02 -4.23
C LYS A 534 22.43 -9.70 -3.73
N SER A 535 22.06 -9.32 -2.51
CA SER A 535 22.49 -8.05 -1.91
C SER A 535 24.00 -8.00 -1.66
N ASP A 536 24.63 -9.13 -1.34
CA ASP A 536 26.08 -9.25 -1.17
C ASP A 536 26.89 -9.25 -2.47
N GLU A 537 26.24 -9.35 -3.63
CA GLU A 537 26.87 -9.14 -4.94
C GLU A 537 27.01 -7.66 -5.29
N ASN A 538 26.32 -6.77 -4.58
CA ASN A 538 26.42 -5.33 -4.82
C ASN A 538 27.77 -4.79 -4.34
N PRO A 539 28.67 -4.36 -5.25
CA PRO A 539 30.03 -3.92 -4.89
C PRO A 539 30.03 -2.71 -3.96
N LEU A 540 28.95 -1.92 -3.95
CA LEU A 540 28.84 -0.79 -3.03
C LEU A 540 28.73 -1.27 -1.56
N MET A 541 28.22 -2.49 -1.30
CA MET A 541 28.19 -3.02 0.07
C MET A 541 29.61 -3.12 0.64
N ASP A 542 30.55 -3.76 -0.07
CA ASP A 542 31.92 -3.88 0.38
C ASP A 542 32.60 -2.51 0.55
N VAL A 543 32.41 -1.61 -0.42
CA VAL A 543 32.99 -0.26 -0.38
C VAL A 543 32.50 0.54 0.84
N PHE A 544 31.19 0.49 1.11
CA PHE A 544 30.62 1.25 2.20
C PHE A 544 30.88 0.62 3.57
N TYR A 545 30.76 -0.72 3.72
CA TYR A 545 31.03 -1.40 5.00
C TYR A 545 32.49 -1.32 5.42
N ASN A 546 33.43 -1.44 4.48
CA ASN A 546 34.87 -1.35 4.75
C ASN A 546 35.36 0.13 4.85
N GLY A 547 34.59 1.08 4.32
CA GLY A 547 34.92 2.50 4.30
C GLY A 547 33.99 3.35 5.17
N TYR A 548 32.95 3.89 4.55
CA TYR A 548 32.05 4.89 5.14
C TYR A 548 31.31 4.41 6.38
N PHE A 549 30.81 3.18 6.43
CA PHE A 549 30.07 2.64 7.59
C PHE A 549 30.98 2.15 8.72
N LYS A 550 32.28 2.15 8.54
CA LYS A 550 33.20 1.63 9.55
C LYS A 550 33.04 2.37 10.89
N GLY A 551 32.55 1.64 11.90
CA GLY A 551 32.31 2.15 13.25
C GLY A 551 31.00 2.91 13.46
N LYS A 552 30.17 3.14 12.42
CA LYS A 552 28.87 3.83 12.53
C LYS A 552 27.68 3.10 11.89
N ALA A 553 27.90 1.92 11.32
CA ALA A 553 26.82 1.12 10.70
C ALA A 553 25.64 0.91 11.66
N HIS A 554 25.90 0.50 12.88
CA HIS A 554 24.86 0.25 13.88
C HIS A 554 24.06 1.52 14.20
N GLU A 555 24.70 2.68 14.34
CA GLU A 555 24.04 3.95 14.61
C GLU A 555 23.09 4.38 13.49
N LEU A 556 23.48 4.19 12.22
CA LEU A 556 22.70 4.62 11.06
C LEU A 556 21.63 3.60 10.64
N LEU A 557 21.89 2.30 10.84
CA LEU A 557 21.07 1.23 10.26
C LEU A 557 20.13 0.56 11.26
N HIS A 558 20.35 0.74 12.58
CA HIS A 558 19.49 0.15 13.62
C HIS A 558 18.70 1.19 14.40
N ASN A 559 17.61 0.75 15.02
CA ASN A 559 16.84 1.56 15.96
C ASN A 559 17.53 1.54 17.32
N HIS A 560 17.72 2.71 17.91
CA HIS A 560 18.15 2.87 19.30
C HIS A 560 16.92 3.06 20.18
N GLU A 561 16.87 2.45 21.37
CA GLU A 561 15.83 2.63 22.38
C GLU A 561 15.85 4.02 23.01
#